data_ea210e7f671f68a33944391424128fe8
#
_entry.id   ea210e7f671f68a33944391424128fe8
#
_cell.length_a   1.000
_cell.length_b   1.000
_cell.length_c   1.000
_cell.angle_alpha   90.00
_cell.angle_beta   90.00
_cell.angle_gamma   90.00
#
_symmetry.space_group_name_H-M   'P 1'
#
loop_
_entity.id
_entity.type
_entity.pdbx_description
1 polymer ?
#
loop_
_entity_poly.entity_id
_entity_poly.type
_entity_poly.pdbx_seq_one_letter_code
_entity_poly.pdbx_strand_id
1 'polypeptide(L)'
;MSTSDQSSPEPERASAARERAETGTASETPKAEQAPATAAAPASKPAKPVYRDRVYRSPAGLTGGVLLLGLMAWLGGDAVVSGEGRTPWLALASMLVAVPLVVAFSVRPAVFANDDRLRVRNPFRVIELPWASVVSLRSGYTNEVVDTSGAKYQLWAIPVSLRGRKKAARHQAREARRAAKGGTGGGIAGGDAGRTAPGGRPVRAETDQVMADLRELCEARAKALGSQGEPSVRWAWEVVGPAVAGAVLLLVLIAIG
;
A
#
# COMPACT_ATOMS: atom_id res chain seq x y z
N MET A 1 -44.90 -50.15 10.66
CA MET A 1 -45.50 -50.07 12.02
C MET A 1 -45.29 -48.65 12.45
N SER A 2 -46.28 -47.97 12.27
CA SER A 2 -47.27 -47.26 13.15
C SER A 2 -46.73 -45.91 13.54
N THR A 3 -47.24 -44.88 12.87
CA THR A 3 -48.46 -44.08 13.23
C THR A 3 -48.27 -43.29 14.50
N SER A 4 -48.44 -42.04 14.62
CA SER A 4 -49.55 -41.13 14.40
C SER A 4 -49.20 -39.90 15.18
N ASP A 5 -49.46 -38.75 14.92
CA ASP A 5 -50.68 -38.02 14.52
C ASP A 5 -50.83 -36.80 15.44
N GLN A 6 -51.15 -35.67 14.81
CA GLN A 6 -52.16 -34.67 15.20
C GLN A 6 -51.90 -33.87 16.52
N SER A 7 -52.14 -32.61 16.67
CA SER A 7 -53.06 -31.69 16.00
C SER A 7 -52.85 -30.28 16.57
N SER A 8 -53.05 -29.29 15.75
CA SER A 8 -53.52 -27.95 16.15
C SER A 8 -54.92 -28.01 16.75
N PRO A 9 -55.40 -27.05 17.55
CA PRO A 9 -56.16 -25.97 16.91
C PRO A 9 -56.10 -24.57 17.56
N GLU A 10 -56.24 -23.59 16.74
CA GLU A 10 -57.02 -22.36 17.02
C GLU A 10 -58.52 -22.76 17.17
N PRO A 11 -59.45 -21.98 17.72
CA PRO A 11 -59.78 -20.62 17.34
C PRO A 11 -60.52 -19.71 18.40
N GLU A 12 -60.77 -18.53 17.96
CA GLU A 12 -62.03 -17.73 17.98
C GLU A 12 -62.42 -16.83 19.16
N ARG A 13 -62.61 -15.60 18.74
CA ARG A 13 -63.78 -14.71 18.91
C ARG A 13 -64.14 -14.28 20.34
N ALA A 14 -64.58 -13.12 20.59
CA ALA A 14 -65.35 -12.08 19.94
C ALA A 14 -65.52 -10.91 20.94
N SER A 15 -65.43 -9.70 20.50
CA SER A 15 -66.58 -8.85 20.18
C SER A 15 -67.29 -8.15 21.33
N ALA A 16 -67.49 -6.88 21.09
CA ALA A 16 -68.59 -5.99 21.51
C ALA A 16 -68.44 -5.31 22.89
N ALA A 17 -68.69 -4.13 23.05
CA ALA A 17 -69.34 -3.02 22.36
C ALA A 17 -69.67 -1.94 23.44
N ARG A 18 -69.70 -0.73 22.97
CA ARG A 18 -70.67 0.34 23.43
C ARG A 18 -70.50 0.88 24.85
N GLU A 19 -70.67 2.12 25.11
CA GLU A 19 -71.30 3.31 24.52
C GLU A 19 -71.27 4.41 25.57
N ARG A 20 -71.19 5.65 25.10
CA ARG A 20 -71.78 6.90 25.74
C ARG A 20 -71.14 7.41 27.03
N ALA A 21 -71.02 8.66 27.25
CA ALA A 21 -71.62 9.89 26.71
C ALA A 21 -70.84 11.10 27.25
N GLU A 22 -70.65 12.08 26.38
CA GLU A 22 -70.99 13.50 26.59
C GLU A 22 -70.78 14.11 27.99
N THR A 23 -70.03 15.13 28.03
CA THR A 23 -70.31 16.55 28.20
C THR A 23 -69.09 17.31 28.67
N GLY A 24 -68.55 18.19 27.95
CA GLY A 24 -68.71 19.61 28.04
C GLY A 24 -67.78 20.25 29.08
N THR A 25 -66.86 21.01 28.66
CA THR A 25 -66.78 22.43 29.00
C THR A 25 -65.40 22.97 28.52
N ALA A 26 -65.49 24.09 27.86
CA ALA A 26 -64.37 24.91 27.38
C ALA A 26 -63.49 25.37 28.56
N SER A 27 -62.18 25.40 28.28
CA SER A 27 -61.41 26.57 28.75
C SER A 27 -59.93 26.45 28.25
N GLU A 28 -59.54 27.51 27.62
CA GLU A 28 -58.20 28.11 27.59
C GLU A 28 -56.98 27.35 27.11
N THR A 29 -56.59 27.74 25.92
CA THR A 29 -55.30 27.61 25.34
C THR A 29 -54.21 28.39 26.08
N PRO A 30 -53.12 27.80 26.52
CA PRO A 30 -51.90 28.54 26.67
C PRO A 30 -51.07 28.37 25.41
N LYS A 31 -50.83 29.46 24.75
CA LYS A 31 -49.87 29.73 23.70
C LYS A 31 -48.53 29.06 24.04
N ALA A 32 -48.24 27.91 23.45
CA ALA A 32 -46.91 27.30 23.49
C ALA A 32 -45.97 28.16 22.66
N GLU A 33 -45.13 28.85 23.38
CA GLU A 33 -43.94 29.56 22.93
C GLU A 33 -43.08 28.56 22.13
N GLN A 34 -42.95 28.82 20.84
CA GLN A 34 -42.04 28.09 19.95
C GLN A 34 -40.63 28.42 20.43
N ALA A 35 -39.98 27.45 21.09
CA ALA A 35 -38.55 27.45 21.26
C ALA A 35 -37.88 27.43 19.89
N PRO A 36 -36.84 28.26 19.65
CA PRO A 36 -36.17 28.28 18.37
C PRO A 36 -35.50 26.90 18.11
N ALA A 37 -35.84 26.33 16.97
CA ALA A 37 -35.17 25.13 16.45
C ALA A 37 -33.67 25.41 16.42
N THR A 38 -32.95 24.77 17.34
CA THR A 38 -31.49 24.71 17.31
C THR A 38 -31.10 24.06 15.98
N ALA A 39 -30.63 24.90 15.06
CA ALA A 39 -30.08 24.47 13.81
C ALA A 39 -29.02 23.41 14.12
N ALA A 40 -29.28 22.16 13.73
CA ALA A 40 -28.31 21.09 13.79
C ALA A 40 -27.08 21.53 12.97
N ALA A 41 -25.98 21.78 13.66
CA ALA A 41 -24.69 22.03 13.03
C ALA A 41 -24.41 20.90 12.06
N PRO A 42 -23.91 21.17 10.83
CA PRO A 42 -23.61 20.14 9.90
C PRO A 42 -22.59 19.20 10.52
N ALA A 43 -22.93 17.92 10.59
CA ALA A 43 -22.05 16.87 11.10
C ALA A 43 -20.70 16.97 10.39
N SER A 44 -19.69 17.47 11.10
CA SER A 44 -18.32 17.53 10.61
C SER A 44 -17.92 16.12 10.23
N LYS A 45 -17.58 15.91 8.94
CA LYS A 45 -17.02 14.65 8.47
C LYS A 45 -15.89 14.25 9.42
N PRO A 46 -15.86 13.01 9.94
CA PRO A 46 -14.80 12.58 10.84
C PRO A 46 -13.46 12.88 10.20
N ALA A 47 -12.63 13.66 10.89
CA ALA A 47 -11.29 13.98 10.44
C ALA A 47 -10.55 12.66 10.19
N LYS A 48 -10.07 12.47 8.96
CA LYS A 48 -9.28 11.27 8.61
C LYS A 48 -8.08 11.25 9.55
N PRO A 49 -7.85 10.18 10.30
CA PRO A 49 -6.71 10.10 11.18
C PRO A 49 -5.43 10.32 10.37
N VAL A 50 -4.60 11.25 10.83
CA VAL A 50 -3.31 11.58 10.19
C VAL A 50 -2.32 10.51 10.65
N TYR A 51 -2.22 9.41 9.89
CA TYR A 51 -1.23 8.37 10.15
C TYR A 51 0.12 8.75 9.59
N ARG A 52 1.17 8.54 10.35
CA ARG A 52 2.55 8.62 9.86
C ARG A 52 2.85 7.42 8.97
N ASP A 53 2.87 7.64 7.66
CA ASP A 53 3.30 6.61 6.70
C ASP A 53 4.80 6.32 6.87
N ARG A 54 5.15 5.06 7.07
CA ARG A 54 6.52 4.59 6.89
C ARG A 54 6.74 4.39 5.40
N VAL A 55 7.71 5.13 4.83
CA VAL A 55 7.95 5.15 3.39
C VAL A 55 9.22 4.37 3.06
N TYR A 56 9.07 3.33 2.24
CA TYR A 56 10.19 2.53 1.75
C TYR A 56 10.37 2.80 0.25
N ARG A 57 11.58 3.20 -0.13
CA ARG A 57 11.98 3.45 -1.52
C ARG A 57 13.36 2.86 -1.78
N SER A 58 13.65 2.54 -3.02
CA SER A 58 14.99 2.11 -3.44
C SER A 58 15.86 3.34 -3.73
N PRO A 59 16.87 3.67 -2.90
CA PRO A 59 17.74 4.81 -3.19
C PRO A 59 18.54 4.60 -4.48
N ALA A 60 18.97 3.38 -4.76
CA ALA A 60 19.67 3.04 -6.01
C ALA A 60 18.79 3.25 -7.26
N GLY A 61 17.50 2.87 -7.18
CA GLY A 61 16.54 3.13 -8.25
C GLY A 61 16.33 4.61 -8.50
N LEU A 62 16.23 5.40 -7.42
CA LEU A 62 16.04 6.85 -7.52
C LEU A 62 17.28 7.52 -8.16
N THR A 63 18.49 7.20 -7.68
CA THR A 63 19.74 7.76 -8.23
C THR A 63 19.91 7.38 -9.70
N GLY A 64 19.74 6.10 -10.04
CA GLY A 64 19.82 5.64 -11.42
C GLY A 64 18.79 6.29 -12.34
N GLY A 65 17.56 6.48 -11.85
CA GLY A 65 16.51 7.17 -12.59
C GLY A 65 16.81 8.64 -12.85
N VAL A 66 17.31 9.37 -11.87
CA VAL A 66 17.70 10.79 -12.03
C VAL A 66 18.84 10.92 -13.02
N LEU A 67 19.86 10.07 -12.95
CA LEU A 67 20.97 10.08 -13.91
C LEU A 67 20.49 9.76 -15.34
N LEU A 68 19.60 8.78 -15.49
CA LEU A 68 19.05 8.42 -16.79
C LEU A 68 18.18 9.53 -17.37
N LEU A 69 17.35 10.18 -16.55
CA LEU A 69 16.56 11.34 -16.97
C LEU A 69 17.46 12.52 -17.36
N GLY A 70 18.55 12.78 -16.65
CA GLY A 70 19.53 13.79 -17.02
C GLY A 70 20.21 13.49 -18.36
N LEU A 71 20.59 12.24 -18.59
CA LEU A 71 21.17 11.81 -19.86
C LEU A 71 20.16 11.94 -21.02
N MET A 72 18.91 11.54 -20.80
CA MET A 72 17.84 11.69 -21.78
C MET A 72 17.53 13.14 -22.09
N ALA A 73 17.50 13.99 -21.06
CA ALA A 73 17.31 15.45 -21.26
C ALA A 73 18.45 16.06 -22.07
N TRP A 74 19.66 15.61 -21.84
CA TRP A 74 20.83 16.10 -22.59
C TRP A 74 20.79 15.61 -24.04
N LEU A 75 20.79 14.27 -24.29
CA LEU A 75 20.81 13.73 -25.65
C LEU A 75 19.54 14.09 -26.44
N GLY A 76 18.35 13.99 -25.79
CA GLY A 76 17.08 14.33 -26.42
C GLY A 76 16.95 15.81 -26.67
N GLY A 77 17.43 16.66 -25.74
CA GLY A 77 17.47 18.11 -25.89
C GLY A 77 18.39 18.54 -27.05
N ASP A 78 19.59 17.95 -27.13
CA ASP A 78 20.50 18.18 -28.24
C ASP A 78 19.87 17.78 -29.59
N ALA A 79 19.27 16.62 -29.69
CA ALA A 79 18.57 16.17 -30.89
C ALA A 79 17.38 17.06 -31.29
N VAL A 80 16.70 17.71 -30.33
CA VAL A 80 15.62 18.64 -30.57
C VAL A 80 16.15 19.98 -31.08
N VAL A 81 17.27 20.48 -30.53
CA VAL A 81 17.80 21.82 -30.84
C VAL A 81 18.68 21.79 -32.06
N SER A 82 19.57 20.79 -32.18
CA SER A 82 20.57 20.68 -33.26
C SER A 82 20.15 19.78 -34.41
N GLY A 83 19.03 19.04 -34.25
CA GLY A 83 18.55 18.12 -35.28
C GLY A 83 17.93 18.82 -36.46
N GLU A 84 18.07 18.22 -37.67
CA GLU A 84 17.50 18.71 -38.88
C GLU A 84 16.33 17.82 -39.35
N GLY A 85 15.41 18.41 -40.13
CA GLY A 85 14.30 17.71 -40.75
C GLY A 85 13.36 17.04 -39.72
N ARG A 86 13.33 15.72 -39.72
CA ARG A 86 12.44 14.91 -38.84
C ARG A 86 13.04 14.58 -37.48
N THR A 87 14.34 14.77 -37.32
CA THR A 87 15.06 14.38 -36.08
C THR A 87 14.45 15.01 -34.83
N PRO A 88 14.13 16.30 -34.77
CA PRO A 88 13.52 16.92 -33.60
C PRO A 88 12.19 16.27 -33.18
N TRP A 89 11.34 15.97 -34.17
CA TRP A 89 10.03 15.36 -33.92
C TRP A 89 10.13 13.91 -33.40
N LEU A 90 11.05 13.15 -33.99
CA LEU A 90 11.36 11.78 -33.50
C LEU A 90 11.95 11.81 -32.09
N ALA A 91 12.83 12.77 -31.81
CA ALA A 91 13.39 12.94 -30.48
C ALA A 91 12.31 13.29 -29.44
N LEU A 92 11.43 14.24 -29.74
CA LEU A 92 10.31 14.61 -28.86
C LEU A 92 9.36 13.43 -28.63
N ALA A 93 8.98 12.72 -29.68
CA ALA A 93 8.11 11.55 -29.56
C ALA A 93 8.78 10.44 -28.74
N SER A 94 10.07 10.19 -28.93
CA SER A 94 10.84 9.22 -28.15
C SER A 94 10.95 9.62 -26.68
N MET A 95 11.18 10.90 -26.38
CA MET A 95 11.21 11.41 -25.01
C MET A 95 9.83 11.30 -24.34
N LEU A 96 8.75 11.56 -25.09
CA LEU A 96 7.39 11.42 -24.57
C LEU A 96 7.05 9.98 -24.16
N VAL A 97 7.68 8.98 -24.78
CA VAL A 97 7.59 7.56 -24.36
C VAL A 97 8.53 7.28 -23.20
N ALA A 98 9.79 7.63 -23.37
CA ALA A 98 10.86 7.13 -22.51
C ALA A 98 10.89 7.82 -21.13
N VAL A 99 10.61 9.13 -21.06
CA VAL A 99 10.60 9.86 -19.77
C VAL A 99 9.54 9.30 -18.81
N PRO A 100 8.26 9.12 -19.18
CA PRO A 100 7.27 8.50 -18.31
C PRO A 100 7.65 7.09 -17.88
N LEU A 101 8.26 6.29 -18.76
CA LEU A 101 8.71 4.95 -18.43
C LEU A 101 9.84 4.98 -17.40
N VAL A 102 10.86 5.81 -17.58
CA VAL A 102 11.94 5.97 -16.61
C VAL A 102 11.40 6.42 -15.25
N VAL A 103 10.51 7.41 -15.23
CA VAL A 103 9.85 7.86 -14.00
C VAL A 103 9.06 6.71 -13.36
N ALA A 104 8.30 5.94 -14.16
CA ALA A 104 7.49 4.82 -13.68
C ALA A 104 8.32 3.75 -12.99
N PHE A 105 9.47 3.37 -13.55
CA PHE A 105 10.28 2.27 -13.04
C PHE A 105 11.29 2.67 -11.97
N SER A 106 11.74 3.93 -11.97
CA SER A 106 12.84 4.39 -11.11
C SER A 106 12.38 5.29 -9.96
N VAL A 107 11.55 6.29 -10.26
CA VAL A 107 11.18 7.34 -9.29
C VAL A 107 9.87 7.02 -8.57
N ARG A 108 8.90 6.48 -9.30
CA ARG A 108 7.55 6.22 -8.80
C ARG A 108 7.46 5.09 -7.77
N PRO A 109 8.20 3.94 -7.88
CA PRO A 109 8.01 2.84 -6.96
C PRO A 109 8.25 3.25 -5.51
N ALA A 110 7.26 2.98 -4.65
CA ALA A 110 7.32 3.22 -3.22
C ALA A 110 6.35 2.31 -2.48
N VAL A 111 6.71 1.92 -1.28
CA VAL A 111 5.82 1.20 -0.36
C VAL A 111 5.57 2.10 0.84
N PHE A 112 4.30 2.31 1.16
CA PHE A 112 3.83 3.10 2.29
C PHE A 112 3.10 2.17 3.23
N ALA A 113 3.54 2.10 4.45
CA ALA A 113 2.91 1.32 5.50
C ALA A 113 2.48 2.23 6.64
N ASN A 114 1.21 2.20 7.00
CA ASN A 114 0.68 2.87 8.16
C ASN A 114 -0.07 1.86 9.06
N ASP A 115 -0.73 2.35 10.10
CA ASP A 115 -1.44 1.50 11.05
C ASP A 115 -2.65 0.75 10.47
N ASP A 116 -3.23 1.24 9.36
CA ASP A 116 -4.46 0.69 8.78
C ASP A 116 -4.21 -0.15 7.53
N ARG A 117 -3.24 0.25 6.71
CA ARG A 117 -3.07 -0.32 5.37
C ARG A 117 -1.64 -0.29 4.87
N LEU A 118 -1.39 -1.18 3.91
CA LEU A 118 -0.20 -1.19 3.05
C LEU A 118 -0.59 -0.59 1.69
N ARG A 119 0.08 0.48 1.27
CA ARG A 119 -0.09 1.06 -0.06
C ARG A 119 1.18 0.85 -0.88
N VAL A 120 1.05 0.13 -1.98
CA VAL A 120 2.14 -0.21 -2.89
C VAL A 120 1.98 0.59 -4.17
N ARG A 121 2.96 1.43 -4.48
CA ARG A 121 3.07 2.10 -5.78
C ARG A 121 4.03 1.33 -6.65
N ASN A 122 3.49 0.65 -7.63
CA ASN A 122 4.23 -0.03 -8.68
C ASN A 122 4.30 0.88 -9.94
N PRO A 123 5.11 0.57 -10.95
CA PRO A 123 5.26 1.39 -12.15
C PRO A 123 3.92 1.84 -12.77
N PHE A 124 2.98 0.92 -12.94
CA PHE A 124 1.71 1.18 -13.63
C PHE A 124 0.47 1.03 -12.75
N ARG A 125 0.63 0.63 -11.47
CA ARG A 125 -0.49 0.36 -10.56
C ARG A 125 -0.24 0.94 -9.18
N VAL A 126 -1.31 1.39 -8.54
CA VAL A 126 -1.36 1.69 -7.12
C VAL A 126 -2.28 0.68 -6.46
N ILE A 127 -1.75 -0.04 -5.48
CA ILE A 127 -2.44 -1.11 -4.77
C ILE A 127 -2.58 -0.65 -3.32
N GLU A 128 -3.78 -0.65 -2.78
CA GLU A 128 -4.04 -0.38 -1.37
C GLU A 128 -4.64 -1.64 -0.73
N LEU A 129 -3.97 -2.14 0.28
CA LEU A 129 -4.28 -3.38 0.98
C LEU A 129 -4.49 -3.05 2.46
N PRO A 130 -5.73 -3.06 2.99
CA PRO A 130 -5.95 -3.08 4.42
C PRO A 130 -5.23 -4.28 5.04
N TRP A 131 -4.68 -4.15 6.26
CA TRP A 131 -3.89 -5.24 6.85
C TRP A 131 -4.69 -6.54 7.04
N ALA A 132 -6.00 -6.45 7.27
CA ALA A 132 -6.86 -7.63 7.35
C ALA A 132 -6.95 -8.42 6.04
N SER A 133 -6.71 -7.77 4.89
CA SER A 133 -6.72 -8.40 3.58
C SER A 133 -5.38 -9.02 3.19
N VAL A 134 -4.32 -8.84 3.97
CA VAL A 134 -2.99 -9.38 3.70
C VAL A 134 -2.85 -10.76 4.32
N VAL A 135 -2.71 -11.79 3.50
CA VAL A 135 -2.51 -13.17 3.96
C VAL A 135 -1.04 -13.45 4.26
N SER A 136 -0.14 -13.02 3.41
CA SER A 136 1.29 -13.26 3.61
C SER A 136 2.18 -12.26 2.87
N LEU A 137 3.33 -11.97 3.48
CA LEU A 137 4.43 -11.22 2.90
C LEU A 137 5.59 -12.18 2.63
N ARG A 138 5.90 -12.40 1.36
CA ARG A 138 6.92 -13.36 0.93
C ARG A 138 8.17 -12.66 0.43
N SER A 139 9.31 -13.23 0.76
CA SER A 139 10.61 -12.75 0.32
C SER A 139 11.38 -13.91 -0.30
N GLY A 140 11.42 -13.96 -1.62
CA GLY A 140 12.10 -14.97 -2.42
C GLY A 140 13.03 -14.34 -3.44
N TYR A 141 12.85 -14.65 -4.71
CA TYR A 141 13.48 -13.94 -5.83
C TYR A 141 12.93 -12.53 -5.99
N THR A 142 11.67 -12.34 -5.62
CA THR A 142 10.99 -11.05 -5.53
C THR A 142 10.37 -10.92 -4.13
N ASN A 143 10.16 -9.68 -3.68
CA ASN A 143 9.37 -9.39 -2.51
C ASN A 143 7.91 -9.23 -2.95
N GLU A 144 7.00 -9.98 -2.35
CA GLU A 144 5.61 -10.07 -2.75
C GLU A 144 4.68 -10.00 -1.54
N VAL A 145 3.52 -9.41 -1.74
CA VAL A 145 2.38 -9.48 -0.83
C VAL A 145 1.27 -10.30 -1.49
N VAL A 146 0.65 -11.18 -0.72
CA VAL A 146 -0.49 -12.00 -1.16
C VAL A 146 -1.71 -11.57 -0.37
N ASP A 147 -2.80 -11.29 -1.06
CA ASP A 147 -4.08 -10.91 -0.45
C ASP A 147 -5.00 -12.12 -0.21
N THR A 148 -6.15 -11.88 0.41
CA THR A 148 -7.18 -12.88 0.71
C THR A 148 -7.81 -13.50 -0.54
N SER A 149 -7.74 -12.84 -1.70
CA SER A 149 -8.18 -13.38 -2.99
C SER A 149 -7.15 -14.31 -3.62
N GLY A 150 -5.94 -14.41 -3.04
CA GLY A 150 -4.81 -15.12 -3.61
C GLY A 150 -4.03 -14.33 -4.67
N ALA A 151 -4.40 -13.07 -4.93
CA ALA A 151 -3.66 -12.22 -5.84
C ALA A 151 -2.29 -11.84 -5.24
N LYS A 152 -1.27 -11.83 -6.10
CA LYS A 152 0.11 -11.55 -5.73
C LYS A 152 0.55 -10.21 -6.30
N TYR A 153 1.05 -9.35 -5.42
CA TYR A 153 1.56 -8.04 -5.82
C TYR A 153 3.02 -7.91 -5.46
N GLN A 154 3.84 -7.65 -6.45
CA GLN A 154 5.28 -7.45 -6.28
C GLN A 154 5.56 -6.08 -5.65
N LEU A 155 6.48 -6.02 -4.70
CA LEU A 155 6.95 -4.81 -4.02
C LEU A 155 8.18 -4.25 -4.74
N TRP A 156 7.97 -3.52 -5.85
CA TRP A 156 9.04 -3.01 -6.71
C TRP A 156 10.01 -2.07 -5.99
N ALA A 157 9.54 -1.35 -4.97
CA ALA A 157 10.36 -0.43 -4.20
C ALA A 157 11.34 -1.11 -3.24
N ILE A 158 11.15 -2.42 -2.97
CA ILE A 158 11.96 -3.20 -2.04
C ILE A 158 12.72 -4.27 -2.85
N PRO A 159 13.87 -3.93 -3.45
CA PRO A 159 14.61 -4.87 -4.28
C PRO A 159 15.24 -5.97 -3.42
N VAL A 160 15.27 -7.19 -3.95
CA VAL A 160 15.94 -8.30 -3.28
C VAL A 160 17.46 -8.17 -3.46
N SER A 161 18.19 -8.02 -2.36
CA SER A 161 19.65 -7.98 -2.39
C SER A 161 20.26 -9.37 -2.15
N LEU A 162 20.47 -10.13 -3.22
CA LEU A 162 21.14 -11.44 -3.12
C LEU A 162 22.58 -11.31 -2.61
N ARG A 163 23.28 -10.21 -2.94
CA ARG A 163 24.62 -9.90 -2.40
C ARG A 163 24.56 -9.58 -0.91
N GLY A 164 23.57 -8.81 -0.47
CA GLY A 164 23.33 -8.51 0.96
C GLY A 164 23.04 -9.78 1.75
N ARG A 165 22.20 -10.67 1.23
CA ARG A 165 21.92 -12.00 1.84
C ARG A 165 23.18 -12.87 1.93
N LYS A 166 23.97 -12.96 0.86
CA LYS A 166 25.26 -13.69 0.88
C LYS A 166 26.22 -13.09 1.91
N LYS A 167 26.31 -11.76 2.02
CA LYS A 167 27.17 -11.08 2.99
C LYS A 167 26.69 -11.36 4.42
N ALA A 168 25.38 -11.23 4.68
CA ALA A 168 24.79 -11.53 5.99
C ALA A 168 25.00 -12.98 6.40
N ALA A 169 24.76 -13.93 5.49
CA ALA A 169 25.01 -15.37 5.73
C ALA A 169 26.49 -15.67 6.04
N ARG A 170 27.43 -15.02 5.33
CA ARG A 170 28.87 -15.16 5.62
C ARG A 170 29.25 -14.59 6.98
N HIS A 171 28.66 -13.46 7.40
CA HIS A 171 28.86 -12.89 8.73
C HIS A 171 28.35 -13.84 9.81
N GLN A 172 27.14 -14.33 9.69
CA GLN A 172 26.56 -15.30 10.64
C GLN A 172 27.41 -16.58 10.73
N ALA A 173 27.87 -17.11 9.61
CA ALA A 173 28.74 -18.28 9.59
C ALA A 173 30.10 -18.03 10.27
N ARG A 174 30.65 -16.82 10.13
CA ARG A 174 31.91 -16.42 10.82
C ARG A 174 31.70 -16.24 12.32
N GLU A 175 30.57 -15.65 12.74
CA GLU A 175 30.22 -15.48 14.16
C GLU A 175 29.96 -16.83 14.82
N ALA A 176 29.21 -17.75 14.16
CA ALA A 176 29.00 -19.10 14.64
C ALA A 176 30.32 -19.89 14.80
N ARG A 177 31.23 -19.76 13.83
CA ARG A 177 32.57 -20.37 13.91
C ARG A 177 33.43 -19.76 15.02
N ARG A 178 33.35 -18.45 15.28
CA ARG A 178 34.03 -17.79 16.40
C ARG A 178 33.46 -18.24 17.75
N ALA A 179 32.13 -18.32 17.86
CA ALA A 179 31.47 -18.84 19.06
C ALA A 179 31.84 -20.29 19.35
N ALA A 180 31.91 -21.14 18.32
CA ALA A 180 32.33 -22.55 18.44
C ALA A 180 33.81 -22.70 18.81
N LYS A 181 34.67 -21.73 18.38
CA LYS A 181 36.11 -21.74 18.71
C LYS A 181 36.44 -21.08 20.05
N GLY A 182 35.57 -20.18 20.54
CA GLY A 182 35.74 -19.51 21.84
C GLY A 182 35.34 -20.33 23.06
N GLY A 183 34.81 -21.54 22.87
CA GLY A 183 34.43 -22.46 23.93
C GLY A 183 35.60 -23.27 24.53
N THR A 184 36.81 -23.19 23.99
CA THR A 184 37.96 -23.96 24.53
C THR A 184 39.22 -23.07 24.46
N GLY A 185 39.53 -22.38 25.55
CA GLY A 185 40.84 -21.73 25.74
C GLY A 185 40.75 -20.25 26.10
N GLY A 186 40.89 -19.97 27.40
CA GLY A 186 41.23 -18.63 27.88
C GLY A 186 42.56 -18.19 27.32
N GLY A 187 42.60 -17.00 26.73
CA GLY A 187 43.82 -16.38 26.20
C GLY A 187 43.58 -14.91 25.96
N ILE A 188 44.11 -14.09 26.86
CA ILE A 188 44.21 -12.64 26.81
C ILE A 188 45.08 -12.26 25.62
N ALA A 189 44.62 -11.48 24.68
CA ALA A 189 45.42 -10.54 23.89
C ALA A 189 44.52 -9.62 23.03
N GLY A 190 44.44 -8.38 23.39
CA GLY A 190 44.79 -7.18 22.67
C GLY A 190 44.00 -6.81 21.41
N GLY A 191 43.18 -5.76 21.50
CA GLY A 191 43.17 -4.69 20.54
C GLY A 191 42.45 -4.93 19.23
N ASP A 192 41.16 -4.76 19.19
CA ASP A 192 40.49 -3.89 18.23
C ASP A 192 39.03 -3.65 18.67
N ALA A 193 38.88 -2.53 19.39
CA ALA A 193 37.55 -2.05 19.82
C ALA A 193 36.87 -1.38 18.64
N GLY A 194 36.46 -2.17 17.65
CA GLY A 194 35.65 -1.79 16.50
C GLY A 194 34.19 -2.15 16.72
N ARG A 195 33.46 -1.36 17.47
CA ARG A 195 31.98 -1.19 17.48
C ARG A 195 31.12 -2.47 17.37
N THR A 196 31.12 -3.24 18.41
CA THR A 196 29.96 -4.10 18.71
C THR A 196 28.97 -3.27 19.54
N ALA A 197 27.89 -2.81 18.89
CA ALA A 197 26.75 -2.29 19.61
C ALA A 197 26.20 -3.40 20.53
N PRO A 198 25.89 -3.11 21.81
CA PRO A 198 25.34 -4.08 22.74
C PRO A 198 23.88 -4.34 22.35
N GLY A 199 23.58 -5.55 21.93
CA GLY A 199 22.24 -5.98 21.52
C GLY A 199 22.28 -6.68 20.18
N GLY A 200 22.98 -7.81 20.09
CA GLY A 200 23.22 -8.57 18.85
C GLY A 200 21.97 -9.04 18.13
N ARG A 201 21.28 -8.13 17.43
CA ARG A 201 20.38 -8.52 16.35
C ARG A 201 21.25 -9.06 15.20
N PRO A 202 20.94 -10.24 14.67
CA PRO A 202 21.67 -10.75 13.51
C PRO A 202 21.63 -9.70 12.38
N VAL A 203 22.79 -9.43 11.77
CA VAL A 203 22.89 -8.52 10.63
C VAL A 203 22.10 -9.12 9.47
N ARG A 204 20.84 -8.77 9.38
CA ARG A 204 19.98 -9.08 8.24
C ARG A 204 20.29 -8.10 7.11
N ALA A 205 20.13 -8.56 5.87
CA ALA A 205 20.13 -7.61 4.76
C ALA A 205 19.03 -6.56 5.00
N GLU A 206 19.31 -5.30 4.72
CA GLU A 206 18.37 -4.18 4.94
C GLU A 206 16.96 -4.47 4.39
N THR A 207 16.88 -5.08 3.22
CA THR A 207 15.61 -5.50 2.60
C THR A 207 14.87 -6.58 3.39
N ASP A 208 15.59 -7.50 4.03
CA ASP A 208 14.99 -8.54 4.86
C ASP A 208 14.49 -7.96 6.19
N GLN A 209 15.11 -6.88 6.69
CA GLN A 209 14.62 -6.13 7.85
C GLN A 209 13.30 -5.44 7.53
N VAL A 210 13.23 -4.73 6.40
CA VAL A 210 11.98 -4.09 5.94
C VAL A 210 10.84 -5.11 5.81
N MET A 211 11.12 -6.27 5.22
CA MET A 211 10.10 -7.33 5.10
C MET A 211 9.69 -7.93 6.44
N ALA A 212 10.60 -7.99 7.42
CA ALA A 212 10.28 -8.42 8.78
C ALA A 212 9.42 -7.39 9.50
N ASP A 213 9.75 -6.10 9.40
CA ASP A 213 8.98 -4.99 9.97
C ASP A 213 7.55 -4.95 9.40
N LEU A 214 7.40 -5.17 8.09
CA LEU A 214 6.08 -5.24 7.44
C LEU A 214 5.25 -6.43 7.92
N ARG A 215 5.88 -7.60 8.19
CA ARG A 215 5.17 -8.77 8.74
C ARG A 215 4.72 -8.51 10.18
N GLU A 216 5.59 -7.95 11.00
CA GLU A 216 5.26 -7.58 12.38
C GLU A 216 4.09 -6.58 12.41
N LEU A 217 4.11 -5.58 11.52
CA LEU A 217 3.03 -4.61 11.40
C LEU A 217 1.71 -5.29 10.96
N CYS A 218 1.78 -6.20 10.00
CA CYS A 218 0.63 -6.97 9.53
C CYS A 218 0.02 -7.79 10.67
N GLU A 219 0.83 -8.54 11.42
CA GLU A 219 0.38 -9.37 12.54
C GLU A 219 -0.25 -8.52 13.65
N ALA A 220 0.37 -7.38 13.98
CA ALA A 220 -0.11 -6.48 15.01
C ALA A 220 -1.42 -5.76 14.64
N ARG A 221 -1.66 -5.49 13.36
CA ARG A 221 -2.74 -4.61 12.89
C ARG A 221 -3.87 -5.31 12.13
N ALA A 222 -3.70 -6.57 11.71
CA ALA A 222 -4.71 -7.29 10.93
C ALA A 222 -6.11 -7.33 11.56
N LYS A 223 -6.19 -7.32 12.90
CA LYS A 223 -7.46 -7.36 13.66
C LYS A 223 -8.02 -5.98 14.02
N ALA A 224 -7.28 -4.89 13.75
CA ALA A 224 -7.73 -3.55 14.10
C ALA A 224 -8.92 -3.12 13.22
N LEU A 225 -9.85 -2.34 13.79
CA LEU A 225 -11.04 -1.88 13.06
C LEU A 225 -10.69 -1.02 11.84
N GLY A 226 -9.66 -0.18 11.94
CA GLY A 226 -9.20 0.66 10.83
C GLY A 226 -8.51 -0.12 9.70
N SER A 227 -8.11 -1.36 9.95
CA SER A 227 -7.42 -2.22 9.00
C SER A 227 -8.35 -3.15 8.22
N GLN A 228 -9.67 -3.04 8.44
CA GLN A 228 -10.67 -3.81 7.72
C GLN A 228 -10.99 -3.16 6.37
N GLY A 229 -11.34 -3.95 5.38
CA GLY A 229 -11.74 -3.48 4.05
C GLY A 229 -11.26 -4.39 2.93
N GLU A 230 -11.62 -4.02 1.72
CA GLU A 230 -11.24 -4.77 0.52
C GLU A 230 -9.99 -4.18 -0.15
N PRO A 231 -9.17 -5.04 -0.78
CA PRO A 231 -8.06 -4.60 -1.61
C PRO A 231 -8.54 -3.72 -2.76
N SER A 232 -7.83 -2.64 -3.03
CA SER A 232 -8.11 -1.81 -4.20
C SER A 232 -6.88 -1.67 -5.09
N VAL A 233 -7.10 -1.78 -6.40
CA VAL A 233 -6.06 -1.66 -7.42
C VAL A 233 -6.47 -0.61 -8.43
N ARG A 234 -5.64 0.41 -8.62
CA ARG A 234 -5.87 1.48 -9.60
C ARG A 234 -4.72 1.58 -10.58
N TRP A 235 -5.05 1.82 -11.83
CA TRP A 235 -4.06 2.09 -12.87
C TRP A 235 -3.50 3.51 -12.75
N ALA A 236 -2.23 3.64 -13.08
CA ALA A 236 -1.51 4.90 -13.07
C ALA A 236 -1.61 5.58 -14.44
N TRP A 237 -2.79 6.09 -14.77
CA TRP A 237 -3.06 6.73 -16.07
C TRP A 237 -2.15 7.93 -16.33
N GLU A 238 -1.66 8.58 -15.29
CA GLU A 238 -0.69 9.67 -15.37
C GLU A 238 0.65 9.27 -16.01
N VAL A 239 0.97 7.97 -16.01
CA VAL A 239 2.17 7.41 -16.66
C VAL A 239 1.79 6.75 -17.99
N VAL A 240 0.73 5.95 -17.96
CA VAL A 240 0.30 5.16 -19.13
C VAL A 240 -0.13 6.08 -20.27
N GLY A 241 -0.90 7.14 -19.97
CA GLY A 241 -1.42 8.08 -20.97
C GLY A 241 -0.32 8.71 -21.83
N PRO A 242 0.64 9.44 -21.24
CA PRO A 242 1.73 10.05 -22.00
C PRO A 242 2.59 9.03 -22.76
N ALA A 243 2.88 7.88 -22.14
CA ALA A 243 3.67 6.83 -22.80
C ALA A 243 2.99 6.26 -24.04
N VAL A 244 1.67 6.00 -23.95
CA VAL A 244 0.88 5.52 -25.10
C VAL A 244 0.76 6.61 -26.17
N ALA A 245 0.48 7.85 -25.80
CA ALA A 245 0.41 8.97 -26.73
C ALA A 245 1.73 9.16 -27.49
N GLY A 246 2.85 9.11 -26.78
CA GLY A 246 4.19 9.18 -27.36
C GLY A 246 4.49 8.00 -28.29
N ALA A 247 4.09 6.78 -27.91
CA ALA A 247 4.28 5.59 -28.75
C ALA A 247 3.48 5.68 -30.05
N VAL A 248 2.23 6.12 -29.99
CA VAL A 248 1.40 6.34 -31.19
C VAL A 248 2.02 7.40 -32.07
N LEU A 249 2.42 8.54 -31.51
CA LEU A 249 3.07 9.62 -32.26
C LEU A 249 4.36 9.13 -32.93
N LEU A 250 5.19 8.38 -32.21
CA LEU A 250 6.42 7.82 -32.74
C LEU A 250 6.16 6.86 -33.90
N LEU A 251 5.17 5.98 -33.77
CA LEU A 251 4.77 5.06 -34.85
C LEU A 251 4.27 5.81 -36.10
N VAL A 252 3.45 6.84 -35.89
CA VAL A 252 2.95 7.70 -37.00
C VAL A 252 4.12 8.38 -37.72
N LEU A 253 5.05 8.97 -36.96
CA LEU A 253 6.22 9.64 -37.54
C LEU A 253 7.14 8.67 -38.32
N ILE A 254 7.26 7.45 -37.88
CA ILE A 254 8.02 6.42 -38.59
C ILE A 254 7.30 5.96 -39.83
N ALA A 255 5.96 5.84 -39.81
CA ALA A 255 5.17 5.36 -40.94
C ALA A 255 5.03 6.37 -42.10
N ILE A 256 5.06 7.68 -41.80
CA ILE A 256 4.89 8.74 -42.79
C ILE A 256 6.23 9.06 -43.50
N GLY A 257 7.33 8.68 -43.02
CA GLY A 257 8.63 9.02 -43.57
C GLY A 257 9.53 7.89 -43.88
#